data_18d727ef9baf429292896339fed8c2ce
#
_entry.id   18d727ef9baf429292896339fed8c2ce
#
_cell.length_a   1.000
_cell.length_b   1.000
_cell.length_c   1.000
_cell.angle_alpha   90.00
_cell.angle_beta   90.00
_cell.angle_gamma   90.00
#
_symmetry.space_group_name_H-M   'P 1'
#
loop_
_entity.id
_entity.type
_entity.pdbx_description
1 polymer ?
#
loop_
_entity_poly.entity_id
_entity_poly.type
_entity_poly.pdbx_seq_one_letter_code
_entity_poly.pdbx_strand_id
1 'polypeptide(L)'
;DSLGLWRQDLAEQCLSLRQFLRDHSVLDDSCGEWLDSLRRRLDSEKLRVAFVAEFSRGKSELINALFFASLGRRVMPATPGRTTMCPVELGYDPDQPPSLRLLPLATRKGDQSLSDLRQQPSVWRTIPLNVNDAEQLANDLLLVMDTQWVSPEEATELGLWREDDPDRA
;
A
#
# COMPACT_ATOMS: atom_id res chain seq x y z
N ASP A 1 25.91 8.85 8.81
CA ASP A 1 24.72 8.15 9.32
C ASP A 1 25.04 6.64 9.42
N SER A 2 25.09 6.10 10.67
CA SER A 2 25.46 4.69 10.94
C SER A 2 24.46 3.71 10.29
N LEU A 3 23.20 4.07 10.20
CA LEU A 3 22.15 3.24 9.57
C LEU A 3 22.35 3.14 8.05
N GLY A 4 22.76 4.23 7.41
CA GLY A 4 23.06 4.23 5.97
C GLY A 4 24.24 3.33 5.65
N LEU A 5 25.32 3.41 6.43
CA LEU A 5 26.50 2.53 6.28
C LEU A 5 26.15 1.06 6.51
N TRP A 6 25.37 0.76 7.54
CA TRP A 6 24.90 -0.61 7.79
C TRP A 6 24.06 -1.17 6.64
N ARG A 7 23.17 -0.34 6.06
CA ARG A 7 22.34 -0.75 4.92
C ARG A 7 23.17 -1.03 3.67
N GLN A 8 24.21 -0.20 3.40
CA GLN A 8 25.13 -0.41 2.29
C GLN A 8 25.91 -1.72 2.46
N ASP A 9 26.49 -1.95 3.65
CA ASP A 9 27.19 -3.18 3.96
C ASP A 9 26.30 -4.42 3.76
N LEU A 10 25.08 -4.37 4.24
CA LEU A 10 24.12 -5.47 4.06
C LEU A 10 23.72 -5.68 2.59
N ALA A 11 23.60 -4.62 1.80
CA ALA A 11 23.33 -4.72 0.36
C ALA A 11 24.51 -5.38 -0.38
N GLU A 12 25.76 -5.07 -0.01
CA GLU A 12 26.96 -5.71 -0.55
C GLU A 12 27.02 -7.20 -0.16
N GLN A 13 26.68 -7.54 1.08
CA GLN A 13 26.59 -8.93 1.52
C GLN A 13 25.53 -9.72 0.74
N CYS A 14 24.39 -9.12 0.41
CA CYS A 14 23.37 -9.74 -0.44
C CYS A 14 23.90 -10.05 -1.84
N LEU A 15 24.71 -9.15 -2.42
CA LEU A 15 25.36 -9.40 -3.72
C LEU A 15 26.36 -10.54 -3.64
N SER A 16 27.19 -10.55 -2.62
CA SER A 16 28.20 -11.58 -2.38
C SER A 16 27.54 -12.95 -2.20
N LEU A 17 26.47 -13.02 -1.41
CA LEU A 17 25.69 -14.24 -1.23
C LEU A 17 25.09 -14.73 -2.54
N ARG A 18 24.49 -13.83 -3.32
CA ARG A 18 23.90 -14.18 -4.62
C ARG A 18 24.97 -14.75 -5.57
N GLN A 19 26.15 -14.14 -5.61
CA GLN A 19 27.26 -14.64 -6.43
C GLN A 19 27.71 -16.02 -5.95
N PHE A 20 27.90 -16.22 -4.66
CA PHE A 20 28.26 -17.51 -4.07
C PHE A 20 27.23 -18.60 -4.44
N LEU A 21 25.93 -18.33 -4.29
CA LEU A 21 24.87 -19.30 -4.62
C LEU A 21 24.86 -19.65 -6.12
N ARG A 22 25.15 -18.66 -6.98
CA ARG A 22 25.29 -18.87 -8.43
C ARG A 22 26.49 -19.77 -8.77
N ASP A 23 27.62 -19.46 -8.20
CA ASP A 23 28.90 -20.18 -8.46
C ASP A 23 28.81 -21.65 -8.02
N HIS A 24 27.95 -21.94 -7.03
CA HIS A 24 27.72 -23.30 -6.53
C HIS A 24 26.48 -23.97 -7.12
N SER A 25 25.83 -23.34 -8.12
CA SER A 25 24.63 -23.86 -8.80
C SER A 25 23.48 -24.19 -7.86
N VAL A 26 23.33 -23.46 -6.75
CA VAL A 26 22.25 -23.59 -5.77
C VAL A 26 21.28 -22.40 -5.78
N LEU A 27 21.48 -21.44 -6.68
CA LEU A 27 20.57 -20.31 -6.86
C LEU A 27 19.39 -20.73 -7.74
N ASP A 28 18.23 -20.89 -7.15
CA ASP A 28 16.97 -21.01 -7.89
C ASP A 28 16.33 -19.64 -8.19
N ASP A 29 15.33 -19.60 -9.05
CA ASP A 29 14.67 -18.37 -9.48
C ASP A 29 14.00 -17.66 -8.29
N SER A 30 13.38 -18.40 -7.39
CA SER A 30 12.67 -17.83 -6.23
C SER A 30 13.62 -17.19 -5.22
N CYS A 31 14.76 -17.82 -4.97
CA CYS A 31 15.82 -17.27 -4.12
C CYS A 31 16.47 -16.03 -4.77
N GLY A 32 16.66 -16.06 -6.10
CA GLY A 32 17.16 -14.93 -6.86
C GLY A 32 16.23 -13.72 -6.76
N GLU A 33 14.95 -13.89 -6.99
CA GLU A 33 13.94 -12.83 -6.88
C GLU A 33 13.83 -12.28 -5.46
N TRP A 34 13.91 -13.14 -4.44
CA TRP A 34 13.89 -12.72 -3.05
C TRP A 34 15.09 -11.86 -2.70
N LEU A 35 16.31 -12.25 -3.10
CA LEU A 35 17.54 -11.47 -2.87
C LEU A 35 17.48 -10.11 -3.60
N ASP A 36 16.96 -10.06 -4.83
CA ASP A 36 16.77 -8.82 -5.58
C ASP A 36 15.73 -7.91 -4.91
N SER A 37 14.67 -8.49 -4.38
CA SER A 37 13.66 -7.75 -3.60
C SER A 37 14.25 -7.17 -2.31
N LEU A 38 15.03 -7.96 -1.59
CA LEU A 38 15.70 -7.52 -0.37
C LEU A 38 16.66 -6.37 -0.65
N ARG A 39 17.50 -6.50 -1.69
CA ARG A 39 18.43 -5.46 -2.11
C ARG A 39 17.69 -4.16 -2.45
N ARG A 40 16.65 -4.21 -3.29
CA ARG A 40 15.83 -3.02 -3.60
C ARG A 40 15.26 -2.33 -2.35
N ARG A 41 14.92 -3.10 -1.31
CA ARG A 41 14.45 -2.56 -0.03
C ARG A 41 15.57 -1.91 0.77
N LEU A 42 16.77 -2.43 0.71
CA LEU A 42 17.98 -1.85 1.35
C LEU A 42 18.44 -0.58 0.64
N ASP A 43 18.39 -0.55 -0.69
CA ASP A 43 18.72 0.63 -1.50
C ASP A 43 17.67 1.76 -1.33
N SER A 44 16.47 1.42 -0.89
CA SER A 44 15.41 2.41 -0.67
C SER A 44 15.60 3.12 0.67
N GLU A 45 15.71 4.45 0.67
CA GLU A 45 15.74 5.28 1.89
C GLU A 45 14.36 5.43 2.56
N LYS A 46 13.31 4.81 1.99
CA LYS A 46 11.94 4.96 2.47
C LYS A 46 11.70 4.12 3.73
N LEU A 47 11.33 4.77 4.82
CA LEU A 47 10.82 4.11 6.01
C LEU A 47 9.38 3.64 5.74
N ARG A 48 9.12 2.34 5.95
CA ARG A 48 7.76 1.79 5.87
C ARG A 48 7.20 1.60 7.27
N VAL A 49 6.07 2.23 7.54
CA VAL A 49 5.36 2.13 8.81
C VAL A 49 4.01 1.48 8.56
N ALA A 50 3.68 0.42 9.28
CA ALA A 50 2.39 -0.25 9.22
C ALA A 50 1.55 0.13 10.45
N PHE A 51 0.33 0.62 10.21
CA PHE A 51 -0.66 0.89 11.26
C PHE A 51 -1.63 -0.29 11.33
N VAL A 52 -1.44 -1.14 12.31
CA VAL A 52 -2.26 -2.35 12.52
C VAL A 52 -3.06 -2.19 13.80
N ALA A 53 -4.38 -2.27 13.69
CA ALA A 53 -5.28 -2.31 14.82
C ALA A 53 -6.65 -2.82 14.38
N GLU A 54 -7.49 -3.24 15.32
CA GLU A 54 -8.90 -3.55 15.08
C GLU A 54 -9.67 -2.33 14.53
N PHE A 55 -10.88 -2.56 14.06
CA PHE A 55 -11.76 -1.48 13.61
C PHE A 55 -12.04 -0.48 14.76
N SER A 56 -12.23 0.78 14.40
CA SER A 56 -12.55 1.88 15.32
C SER A 56 -11.55 2.10 16.46
N ARG A 57 -10.30 1.65 16.33
CA ARG A 57 -9.24 1.83 17.34
C ARG A 57 -8.33 3.04 17.07
N GLY A 58 -8.81 4.01 16.31
CA GLY A 58 -8.11 5.28 16.14
C GLY A 58 -6.97 5.30 15.11
N LYS A 59 -6.84 4.28 14.20
CA LYS A 59 -5.79 4.27 13.17
C LYS A 59 -5.77 5.54 12.33
N SER A 60 -6.92 5.95 11.79
CA SER A 60 -7.03 7.16 10.97
C SER A 60 -6.76 8.43 11.75
N GLU A 61 -7.14 8.49 13.02
CA GLU A 61 -6.82 9.63 13.90
C GLU A 61 -5.32 9.73 14.16
N LEU A 62 -4.65 8.60 14.37
CA LEU A 62 -3.20 8.59 14.54
C LEU A 62 -2.49 9.06 13.26
N ILE A 63 -2.95 8.62 12.08
CA ILE A 63 -2.43 9.08 10.79
C ILE A 63 -2.65 10.58 10.61
N ASN A 64 -3.84 11.09 10.92
CA ASN A 64 -4.14 12.52 10.88
C ASN A 64 -3.21 13.31 11.80
N ALA A 65 -2.97 12.83 13.01
CA ALA A 65 -2.09 13.48 13.98
C ALA A 65 -0.61 13.49 13.55
N LEU A 66 -0.13 12.42 12.94
CA LEU A 66 1.27 12.29 12.54
C LEU A 66 1.59 13.03 11.22
N PHE A 67 0.72 12.95 10.24
CA PHE A 67 1.05 13.41 8.88
C PHE A 67 0.27 14.66 8.44
N PHE A 68 -0.87 14.95 9.07
CA PHE A 68 -1.75 16.02 8.63
C PHE A 68 -2.04 17.08 9.72
N ALA A 69 -1.34 17.01 10.86
CA ALA A 69 -1.54 17.95 11.97
C ALA A 69 -1.36 19.42 11.54
N SER A 70 -0.41 19.70 10.65
CA SER A 70 -0.13 21.05 10.14
C SER A 70 -1.27 21.66 9.33
N LEU A 71 -2.19 20.85 8.81
CA LEU A 71 -3.34 21.31 8.03
C LEU A 71 -4.51 21.79 8.91
N GLY A 72 -4.42 21.64 10.24
CA GLY A 72 -5.40 22.11 11.19
C GLY A 72 -6.79 21.43 11.13
N ARG A 73 -6.93 20.37 10.32
CA ARG A 73 -8.16 19.60 10.17
C ARG A 73 -7.87 18.13 9.88
N ARG A 74 -8.90 17.29 10.06
CA ARG A 74 -8.83 15.88 9.68
C ARG A 74 -8.89 15.74 8.16
N VAL A 75 -7.93 15.05 7.59
CA VAL A 75 -7.81 14.79 6.16
C VAL A 75 -8.15 13.34 5.84
N MET A 76 -7.58 12.38 6.59
CA MET A 76 -7.98 11.00 6.46
C MET A 76 -9.36 10.78 7.07
N PRO A 77 -10.28 10.09 6.34
CA PRO A 77 -11.60 9.78 6.86
C PRO A 77 -11.52 9.03 8.19
N ALA A 78 -12.21 9.54 9.20
CA ALA A 78 -12.27 8.98 10.55
C ALA A 78 -13.67 9.16 11.12
N THR A 79 -14.63 8.37 10.63
CA THR A 79 -16.01 8.35 11.16
C THR A 79 -16.21 7.16 12.09
N PRO A 80 -17.14 7.22 13.06
CA PRO A 80 -17.52 6.06 13.85
C PRO A 80 -18.02 4.91 12.95
N GLY A 81 -17.59 3.68 13.25
CA GLY A 81 -17.92 2.50 12.47
C GLY A 81 -16.81 2.05 11.51
N ARG A 82 -17.16 1.22 10.52
CA ARG A 82 -16.21 0.69 9.52
C ARG A 82 -15.90 1.76 8.47
N THR A 83 -14.99 2.66 8.78
CA THR A 83 -14.69 3.83 7.93
C THR A 83 -13.76 3.48 6.76
N THR A 84 -12.78 2.62 6.97
CA THR A 84 -11.78 2.26 5.96
C THR A 84 -11.86 0.75 5.71
N MET A 85 -12.54 0.36 4.64
CA MET A 85 -12.73 -1.05 4.28
C MET A 85 -11.64 -1.56 3.34
N CYS A 86 -10.83 -0.67 2.75
CA CYS A 86 -9.73 -1.02 1.86
C CYS A 86 -8.37 -0.72 2.49
N PRO A 87 -7.33 -1.50 2.17
CA PRO A 87 -5.96 -1.15 2.51
C PRO A 87 -5.57 0.17 1.85
N VAL A 88 -4.97 1.07 2.63
CA VAL A 88 -4.49 2.38 2.17
C VAL A 88 -2.99 2.46 2.41
N GLU A 89 -2.25 2.91 1.41
CA GLU A 89 -0.83 3.20 1.50
C GLU A 89 -0.61 4.70 1.33
N LEU A 90 0.05 5.33 2.29
CA LEU A 90 0.53 6.70 2.20
C LEU A 90 2.00 6.67 1.83
N GLY A 91 2.38 7.42 0.81
CA GLY A 91 3.76 7.52 0.36
C GLY A 91 4.19 8.97 0.21
N TYR A 92 5.48 9.23 0.39
CA TYR A 92 6.13 10.47 -0.01
C TYR A 92 7.11 10.16 -1.13
N ASP A 93 6.99 10.88 -2.23
CA ASP A 93 7.89 10.80 -3.38
C ASP A 93 8.17 12.24 -3.86
N PRO A 94 9.40 12.76 -3.71
CA PRO A 94 9.73 14.13 -4.10
C PRO A 94 9.67 14.34 -5.62
N ASP A 95 9.79 13.26 -6.41
CA ASP A 95 9.84 13.30 -7.87
C ASP A 95 8.45 13.16 -8.51
N GLN A 96 7.40 12.94 -7.70
CA GLN A 96 6.04 12.75 -8.19
C GLN A 96 5.09 13.81 -7.64
N PRO A 97 4.18 14.35 -8.46
CA PRO A 97 3.14 15.24 -7.96
C PRO A 97 2.21 14.49 -7.00
N PRO A 98 1.67 15.19 -5.98
CA PRO A 98 0.70 14.59 -5.07
C PRO A 98 -0.50 14.03 -5.82
N SER A 99 -0.84 12.78 -5.55
CA SER A 99 -1.95 12.12 -6.23
C SER A 99 -2.57 11.00 -5.38
N LEU A 100 -3.87 10.79 -5.56
CA LEU A 100 -4.59 9.62 -5.08
C LEU A 100 -4.67 8.60 -6.21
N ARG A 101 -4.21 7.40 -5.96
CA ARG A 101 -4.29 6.29 -6.91
C ARG A 101 -5.24 5.22 -6.37
N LEU A 102 -6.31 4.98 -7.08
CA LEU A 102 -7.33 4.01 -6.72
C LEU A 102 -7.21 2.79 -7.65
N LEU A 103 -7.15 1.61 -7.05
CA LEU A 103 -7.21 0.36 -7.79
C LEU A 103 -8.68 -0.08 -7.90
N PRO A 104 -9.24 -0.19 -9.11
CA PRO A 104 -10.63 -0.60 -9.29
C PRO A 104 -10.90 -1.99 -8.69
N LEU A 105 -12.06 -2.15 -8.06
CA LEU A 105 -12.45 -3.40 -7.42
C LEU A 105 -12.48 -4.59 -8.40
N ALA A 106 -12.84 -4.34 -9.66
CA ALA A 106 -12.87 -5.35 -10.72
C ALA A 106 -11.53 -6.05 -10.96
N THR A 107 -10.39 -5.44 -10.57
CA THR A 107 -9.07 -6.08 -10.70
C THR A 107 -8.91 -7.31 -9.81
N ARG A 108 -9.77 -7.48 -8.79
CA ARG A 108 -9.79 -8.68 -7.94
C ARG A 108 -10.29 -9.94 -8.66
N LYS A 109 -10.98 -9.80 -9.79
CA LYS A 109 -11.42 -10.94 -10.62
C LYS A 109 -10.28 -11.59 -11.40
N GLY A 110 -9.13 -10.94 -11.50
CA GLY A 110 -7.94 -11.46 -12.19
C GLY A 110 -6.96 -12.11 -11.22
N ASP A 111 -6.06 -12.92 -11.78
CA ASP A 111 -5.01 -13.64 -11.04
C ASP A 111 -3.74 -12.79 -10.83
N GLN A 112 -3.76 -11.52 -11.23
CA GLN A 112 -2.58 -10.64 -11.14
C GLN A 112 -2.30 -10.26 -9.69
N SER A 113 -1.02 -10.34 -9.31
CA SER A 113 -0.58 -9.87 -8.01
C SER A 113 -0.64 -8.34 -7.92
N LEU A 114 -0.71 -7.80 -6.69
CA LEU A 114 -0.62 -6.35 -6.49
C LEU A 114 0.72 -5.78 -7.03
N SER A 115 1.79 -6.58 -7.02
CA SER A 115 3.08 -6.20 -7.59
C SER A 115 3.01 -6.01 -9.10
N ASP A 116 2.30 -6.89 -9.80
CA ASP A 116 2.11 -6.79 -11.26
C ASP A 116 1.23 -5.59 -11.61
N LEU A 117 0.15 -5.38 -10.84
CA LEU A 117 -0.75 -4.24 -11.03
C LEU A 117 -0.05 -2.90 -10.77
N ARG A 118 0.92 -2.84 -9.85
CA ARG A 118 1.75 -1.64 -9.62
C ARG A 118 2.61 -1.26 -10.84
N GLN A 119 2.98 -2.22 -11.67
CA GLN A 119 3.75 -2.00 -12.89
C GLN A 119 2.89 -1.55 -14.07
N GLN A 120 1.57 -1.50 -13.91
CA GLN A 120 0.58 -1.14 -14.94
C GLN A 120 -0.15 0.15 -14.56
N PRO A 121 0.43 1.35 -14.80
CA PRO A 121 -0.17 2.62 -14.41
C PRO A 121 -1.57 2.85 -14.97
N SER A 122 -1.87 2.30 -16.15
CA SER A 122 -3.16 2.45 -16.83
C SER A 122 -4.33 1.75 -16.12
N VAL A 123 -4.05 0.79 -15.25
CA VAL A 123 -5.08 0.10 -14.46
C VAL A 123 -5.58 0.95 -13.29
N TRP A 124 -4.76 1.91 -12.84
CA TRP A 124 -5.06 2.74 -11.70
C TRP A 124 -5.80 4.01 -12.12
N ARG A 125 -6.88 4.34 -11.42
CA ARG A 125 -7.48 5.67 -11.51
C ARG A 125 -6.63 6.63 -10.70
N THR A 126 -6.00 7.60 -11.35
CA THR A 126 -5.14 8.61 -10.71
C THR A 126 -5.86 9.94 -10.65
N ILE A 127 -5.91 10.54 -9.47
CA ILE A 127 -6.55 11.81 -9.17
C ILE A 127 -5.46 12.73 -8.61
N PRO A 128 -5.16 13.88 -9.24
CA PRO A 128 -4.22 14.85 -8.69
C PRO A 128 -4.77 15.45 -7.39
N LEU A 129 -3.91 15.61 -6.39
CA LEU A 129 -4.27 16.15 -5.09
C LEU A 129 -3.70 17.57 -4.91
N ASN A 130 -4.51 18.47 -4.35
CA ASN A 130 -4.05 19.78 -3.93
C ASN A 130 -3.73 19.77 -2.42
N VAL A 131 -2.46 19.59 -2.08
CA VAL A 131 -2.01 19.55 -0.67
C VAL A 131 -2.03 20.91 0.02
N ASN A 132 -2.21 22.01 -0.73
CA ASN A 132 -2.30 23.35 -0.17
C ASN A 132 -3.74 23.74 0.21
N ASP A 133 -4.73 22.95 -0.20
CA ASP A 133 -6.14 23.14 0.15
C ASP A 133 -6.60 21.92 0.98
N ALA A 134 -6.64 22.10 2.30
CA ALA A 134 -7.00 21.02 3.22
C ALA A 134 -8.46 20.56 3.07
N GLU A 135 -9.36 21.42 2.57
CA GLU A 135 -10.76 21.05 2.35
C GLU A 135 -10.89 20.20 1.09
N GLN A 136 -10.30 20.63 -0.01
CA GLN A 136 -10.27 19.85 -1.24
C GLN A 136 -9.58 18.51 -1.01
N LEU A 137 -8.43 18.51 -0.34
CA LEU A 137 -7.69 17.30 -0.03
C LEU A 137 -8.52 16.29 0.78
N ALA A 138 -9.25 16.77 1.81
CA ALA A 138 -10.12 15.91 2.59
C ALA A 138 -11.28 15.34 1.75
N ASN A 139 -11.87 16.15 0.87
CA ASN A 139 -12.94 15.70 -0.02
C ASN A 139 -12.43 14.68 -1.05
N ASP A 140 -11.26 14.90 -1.62
CA ASP A 140 -10.66 13.96 -2.57
C ASP A 140 -10.33 12.61 -1.91
N LEU A 141 -9.87 12.63 -0.66
CA LEU A 141 -9.59 11.41 0.08
C LEU A 141 -10.85 10.65 0.54
N LEU A 142 -12.03 11.27 0.56
CA LEU A 142 -13.28 10.54 0.79
C LEU A 142 -13.59 9.54 -0.32
N LEU A 143 -13.03 9.69 -1.51
CA LEU A 143 -13.20 8.74 -2.60
C LEU A 143 -12.70 7.30 -2.28
N VAL A 144 -11.82 7.14 -1.29
CA VAL A 144 -11.43 5.80 -0.82
C VAL A 144 -12.56 5.06 -0.09
N MET A 145 -13.60 5.79 0.29
CA MET A 145 -14.78 5.25 0.97
C MET A 145 -15.96 5.01 0.02
N ASP A 146 -15.81 5.34 -1.26
CA ASP A 146 -16.86 5.08 -2.24
C ASP A 146 -17.21 3.61 -2.24
N THR A 147 -18.51 3.34 -2.16
CA THR A 147 -19.06 1.99 -2.15
C THR A 147 -19.87 1.74 -3.42
N GLN A 148 -19.83 0.51 -3.86
CA GLN A 148 -20.60 0.03 -5.01
C GLN A 148 -21.48 -1.13 -4.57
N TRP A 149 -22.75 -1.10 -4.98
CA TRP A 149 -23.63 -2.25 -4.82
C TRP A 149 -23.30 -3.30 -5.88
N VAL A 150 -23.10 -4.53 -5.44
CA VAL A 150 -22.85 -5.68 -6.29
C VAL A 150 -23.80 -6.82 -5.90
N SER A 151 -24.08 -7.74 -6.84
CA SER A 151 -24.88 -8.91 -6.51
C SER A 151 -24.09 -9.88 -5.58
N PRO A 152 -24.76 -10.79 -4.87
CA PRO A 152 -24.07 -11.82 -4.07
C PRO A 152 -23.12 -12.67 -4.92
N GLU A 153 -23.51 -12.99 -6.16
CA GLU A 153 -22.68 -13.74 -7.11
C GLU A 153 -21.41 -12.96 -7.45
N GLU A 154 -21.56 -11.68 -7.78
CA GLU A 154 -20.40 -10.83 -8.07
C GLU A 154 -19.52 -10.61 -6.85
N ALA A 155 -20.11 -10.47 -5.66
CA ALA A 155 -19.33 -10.37 -4.41
C ALA A 155 -18.51 -11.64 -4.14
N THR A 156 -19.06 -12.81 -4.49
CA THR A 156 -18.35 -14.10 -4.38
C THR A 156 -17.18 -14.18 -5.37
N GLU A 157 -17.38 -13.78 -6.63
CA GLU A 157 -16.31 -13.72 -7.64
C GLU A 157 -15.18 -12.77 -7.23
N LEU A 158 -15.50 -11.67 -6.57
CA LEU A 158 -14.55 -10.71 -6.03
C LEU A 158 -13.85 -11.20 -4.75
N GLY A 159 -14.25 -12.34 -4.19
CA GLY A 159 -13.73 -12.87 -2.93
C GLY A 159 -14.09 -12.00 -1.71
N LEU A 160 -15.18 -11.25 -1.80
CA LEU A 160 -15.66 -10.36 -0.73
C LEU A 160 -16.78 -10.96 0.10
N TRP A 161 -17.41 -12.02 -0.39
CA TRP A 161 -18.51 -12.68 0.28
C TRP A 161 -18.40 -14.20 0.12
N ARG A 162 -18.80 -14.92 1.16
CA ARG A 162 -18.91 -16.39 1.19
C ARG A 162 -20.22 -16.76 1.86
N GLU A 163 -20.81 -17.85 1.38
CA GLU A 163 -22.11 -18.30 1.90
C GLU A 163 -22.05 -18.77 3.36
N ASP A 164 -20.90 -19.24 3.79
CA ASP A 164 -20.59 -19.74 5.15
C ASP A 164 -19.91 -18.71 6.06
N ASP A 165 -19.89 -17.43 5.67
CA ASP A 165 -19.24 -16.37 6.47
C ASP A 165 -20.05 -16.12 7.76
N PRO A 166 -19.44 -16.28 8.95
CA PRO A 166 -20.10 -16.04 10.23
C PRO A 166 -20.43 -14.56 10.48
N ASP A 167 -19.76 -13.62 9.79
CA ASP A 167 -19.97 -12.16 9.95
C ASP A 167 -21.05 -11.61 9.00
N ARG A 168 -22.03 -12.42 8.67
CA ARG A 168 -23.18 -12.12 7.80
C ARG A 168 -24.15 -11.03 8.29
N ALA A 169 -23.85 -10.31 9.32
CA ALA A 169 -24.74 -9.28 9.88
C ALA A 169 -24.51 -7.90 9.27
#